data_d2c8a877fb1a26cf209a7cc61e99fbbf
#
_entry.id   d2c8a877fb1a26cf209a7cc61e99fbbf
#
_cell.length_a   1.000
_cell.length_b   1.000
_cell.length_c   1.000
_cell.angle_alpha   90.00
_cell.angle_beta   90.00
_cell.angle_gamma   90.00
#
_symmetry.space_group_name_H-M   'P 1'
#
loop_
_entity.id
_entity.type
_entity.pdbx_description
1 polymer ?
#
loop_
_entity_poly.entity_id
_entity_poly.type
_entity_poly.pdbx_seq_one_letter_code
_entity_poly.pdbx_strand_id
1 'polypeptide(L)'
;MSVTLQPMTEAEYAVWLRDAVATYAQEFVESHILEPDQAQERAEKDFAELLGDGLATENHLLWSARDGEGTVVGTIWVALMPDRKPPHSFVYGLDVNADQRRKGYGQAIMEAAMQECRERGIASMGLNVFGHNETARRLYDRLGFQVTSTSMKVEL
;
A
#
# COMPACT_ATOMS: atom_id res chain seq x y z
N MET A 1 -0.46 -0.80 20.81
CA MET A 1 -1.19 -1.57 19.81
C MET A 1 -0.22 -2.21 18.85
N SER A 2 -0.27 -3.51 18.72
CA SER A 2 0.66 -4.26 17.86
C SER A 2 -0.11 -5.15 16.89
N VAL A 3 0.50 -5.38 15.73
CA VAL A 3 -0.03 -6.30 14.73
C VAL A 3 1.05 -7.27 14.32
N THR A 4 0.64 -8.44 13.82
CA THR A 4 1.52 -9.42 13.21
C THR A 4 1.22 -9.45 11.71
N LEU A 5 2.26 -9.33 10.89
CA LEU A 5 2.14 -9.43 9.44
C LEU A 5 2.34 -10.89 9.02
N GLN A 6 1.42 -11.41 8.24
CA GLN A 6 1.48 -12.76 7.67
C GLN A 6 1.21 -12.70 6.17
N PRO A 7 1.89 -13.50 5.35
CA PRO A 7 1.58 -13.56 3.94
C PRO A 7 0.09 -13.85 3.73
N MET A 8 -0.53 -13.18 2.77
CA MET A 8 -1.92 -13.45 2.41
C MET A 8 -2.07 -14.90 1.97
N THR A 9 -3.20 -15.53 2.35
CA THR A 9 -3.62 -16.77 1.71
C THR A 9 -4.15 -16.49 0.31
N GLU A 10 -4.28 -17.52 -0.53
CA GLU A 10 -4.86 -17.35 -1.86
C GLU A 10 -6.28 -16.77 -1.80
N ALA A 11 -7.08 -17.18 -0.83
CA ALA A 11 -8.43 -16.65 -0.64
C ALA A 11 -8.41 -15.17 -0.23
N GLU A 12 -7.52 -14.80 0.69
CA GLU A 12 -7.34 -13.40 1.10
C GLU A 12 -6.86 -12.54 -0.06
N TYR A 13 -5.94 -13.06 -0.87
CA TYR A 13 -5.41 -12.36 -2.04
C TYR A 13 -6.50 -12.08 -3.07
N ALA A 14 -7.35 -13.04 -3.37
CA ALA A 14 -8.42 -12.87 -4.36
C ALA A 14 -9.38 -11.74 -3.98
N VAL A 15 -9.76 -11.67 -2.71
CA VAL A 15 -10.62 -10.58 -2.21
C VAL A 15 -9.88 -9.26 -2.22
N TRP A 16 -8.64 -9.24 -1.72
CA TRP A 16 -7.81 -8.04 -1.69
C TRP A 16 -7.60 -7.46 -3.09
N LEU A 17 -7.25 -8.30 -4.06
CA LEU A 17 -6.96 -7.85 -5.43
C LEU A 17 -8.17 -7.13 -6.06
N ARG A 18 -9.35 -7.72 -5.93
CA ARG A 18 -10.58 -7.14 -6.45
C ARG A 18 -10.82 -5.75 -5.85
N ASP A 19 -10.71 -5.64 -4.53
CA ASP A 19 -10.98 -4.40 -3.81
C ASP A 19 -9.88 -3.35 -4.05
N ALA A 20 -8.63 -3.78 -4.14
CA ALA A 20 -7.49 -2.90 -4.39
C ALA A 20 -7.55 -2.28 -5.79
N VAL A 21 -7.90 -3.07 -6.80
CA VAL A 21 -8.08 -2.56 -8.17
C VAL A 21 -9.17 -1.50 -8.22
N ALA A 22 -10.32 -1.77 -7.59
CA ALA A 22 -11.44 -0.84 -7.56
C ALA A 22 -11.07 0.47 -6.83
N THR A 23 -10.39 0.37 -5.68
CA THR A 23 -9.94 1.54 -4.91
C THR A 23 -8.94 2.38 -5.69
N TYR A 24 -7.98 1.75 -6.35
CA TYR A 24 -6.98 2.44 -7.16
C TYR A 24 -7.61 3.19 -8.33
N ALA A 25 -8.57 2.55 -9.01
CA ALA A 25 -9.33 3.20 -10.07
C ALA A 25 -10.09 4.43 -9.55
N GLN A 26 -10.73 4.30 -8.39
CA GLN A 26 -11.47 5.39 -7.77
C GLN A 26 -10.56 6.57 -7.39
N GLU A 27 -9.35 6.31 -6.93
CA GLU A 27 -8.38 7.36 -6.62
C GLU A 27 -7.98 8.16 -7.86
N PHE A 28 -7.85 7.54 -9.02
CA PHE A 28 -7.61 8.26 -10.28
C PHE A 28 -8.76 9.19 -10.64
N VAL A 29 -10.00 8.75 -10.41
CA VAL A 29 -11.20 9.57 -10.68
C VAL A 29 -11.27 10.74 -9.70
N GLU A 30 -11.11 10.49 -8.41
CA GLU A 30 -11.16 11.52 -7.36
C GLU A 30 -10.06 12.57 -7.52
N SER A 31 -8.90 12.17 -8.05
CA SER A 31 -7.78 13.08 -8.33
C SER A 31 -7.88 13.76 -9.70
N HIS A 32 -8.98 13.57 -10.41
CA HIS A 32 -9.22 14.14 -11.75
C HIS A 32 -8.11 13.81 -12.77
N ILE A 33 -7.51 12.61 -12.63
CA ILE A 33 -6.45 12.15 -13.54
C ILE A 33 -7.06 11.43 -14.74
N LEU A 34 -8.05 10.58 -14.51
CA LEU A 34 -8.71 9.77 -15.54
C LEU A 34 -10.23 9.77 -15.35
N GLU A 35 -10.95 9.55 -16.46
CA GLU A 35 -12.37 9.29 -16.43
C GLU A 35 -12.65 7.87 -15.91
N PRO A 36 -13.87 7.57 -15.38
CA PRO A 36 -14.14 6.28 -14.72
C PRO A 36 -13.82 5.03 -15.54
N ASP A 37 -14.16 5.00 -16.82
CA ASP A 37 -13.89 3.87 -17.69
C ASP A 37 -12.39 3.67 -17.96
N GLN A 38 -11.68 4.77 -18.18
CA GLN A 38 -10.22 4.76 -18.35
C GLN A 38 -9.50 4.39 -17.06
N ALA A 39 -10.03 4.82 -15.91
CA ALA A 39 -9.44 4.53 -14.60
C ALA A 39 -9.49 3.03 -14.29
N GLN A 40 -10.61 2.36 -14.56
CA GLN A 40 -10.74 0.93 -14.33
C GLN A 40 -9.77 0.13 -15.20
N GLU A 41 -9.73 0.43 -16.48
CA GLU A 41 -8.82 -0.23 -17.43
C GLU A 41 -7.35 -0.04 -17.03
N ARG A 42 -6.97 1.18 -16.64
CA ARG A 42 -5.62 1.50 -16.21
C ARG A 42 -5.25 0.75 -14.93
N ALA A 43 -6.17 0.69 -13.96
CA ALA A 43 -5.93 -0.02 -12.71
C ALA A 43 -5.72 -1.52 -12.96
N GLU A 44 -6.56 -2.14 -13.76
CA GLU A 44 -6.42 -3.55 -14.11
C GLU A 44 -5.08 -3.84 -14.79
N LYS A 45 -4.68 -2.99 -15.72
CA LYS A 45 -3.40 -3.11 -16.41
C LYS A 45 -2.21 -2.98 -15.47
N ASP A 46 -2.21 -1.95 -14.61
CA ASP A 46 -1.11 -1.69 -13.69
C ASP A 46 -0.93 -2.86 -12.71
N PHE A 47 -2.03 -3.39 -12.17
CA PHE A 47 -1.97 -4.55 -11.27
C PHE A 47 -1.49 -5.81 -11.98
N ALA A 48 -1.94 -6.06 -13.21
CA ALA A 48 -1.49 -7.21 -13.99
C ALA A 48 0.01 -7.15 -14.31
N GLU A 49 0.54 -5.96 -14.57
CA GLU A 49 1.97 -5.77 -14.81
C GLU A 49 2.80 -5.91 -13.54
N LEU A 50 2.33 -5.36 -12.41
CA LEU A 50 3.06 -5.38 -11.15
C LEU A 50 3.04 -6.74 -10.47
N LEU A 51 1.92 -7.45 -10.52
CA LEU A 51 1.69 -8.72 -9.85
C LEU A 51 1.40 -9.84 -10.85
N GLY A 52 2.27 -9.97 -11.86
CA GLY A 52 2.09 -10.95 -12.93
C GLY A 52 2.03 -12.40 -12.45
N ASP A 53 2.69 -12.72 -11.34
CA ASP A 53 2.67 -14.05 -10.72
C ASP A 53 1.86 -14.09 -9.42
N GLY A 54 0.96 -13.12 -9.21
CA GLY A 54 0.13 -13.05 -8.02
C GLY A 54 0.94 -12.99 -6.74
N LEU A 55 0.60 -13.83 -5.76
CA LEU A 55 1.35 -13.94 -4.50
C LEU A 55 2.79 -14.41 -4.67
N ALA A 56 3.11 -15.08 -5.78
CA ALA A 56 4.45 -15.57 -6.07
C ALA A 56 5.33 -14.53 -6.80
N THR A 57 4.83 -13.33 -7.04
CA THR A 57 5.59 -12.27 -7.71
C THR A 57 6.83 -11.92 -6.90
N GLU A 58 8.01 -12.05 -7.53
CA GLU A 58 9.29 -11.81 -6.88
C GLU A 58 9.39 -10.39 -6.35
N ASN A 59 9.94 -10.24 -5.13
CA ASN A 59 10.15 -8.96 -4.46
C ASN A 59 8.87 -8.17 -4.13
N HIS A 60 7.71 -8.83 -4.16
CA HIS A 60 6.45 -8.24 -3.71
C HIS A 60 5.96 -8.97 -2.46
N LEU A 61 5.72 -8.21 -1.40
CA LEU A 61 5.24 -8.71 -0.12
C LEU A 61 3.79 -8.27 0.06
N LEU A 62 2.90 -9.23 0.12
CA LEU A 62 1.47 -9.01 0.29
C LEU A 62 1.07 -9.62 1.63
N TRP A 63 0.85 -8.77 2.61
CA TRP A 63 0.61 -9.18 3.98
C TRP A 63 -0.79 -8.84 4.45
N SER A 64 -1.38 -9.79 5.17
CA SER A 64 -2.53 -9.53 6.05
C SER A 64 -2.00 -9.19 7.44
N ALA A 65 -2.52 -8.12 8.03
CA ALA A 65 -2.17 -7.72 9.39
C ALA A 65 -3.21 -8.25 10.36
N ARG A 66 -2.75 -8.91 11.43
CA ARG A 66 -3.62 -9.50 12.45
C ARG A 66 -3.34 -8.87 13.80
N ASP A 67 -4.41 -8.66 14.57
CA ASP A 67 -4.31 -8.19 15.94
C ASP A 67 -3.88 -9.31 16.90
N GLY A 68 -3.84 -9.04 18.21
CA GLY A 68 -3.45 -10.01 19.22
C GLY A 68 -4.38 -11.21 19.36
N GLU A 69 -5.59 -11.15 18.80
CA GLU A 69 -6.56 -12.24 18.78
C GLU A 69 -6.57 -13.01 17.47
N GLY A 70 -5.71 -12.62 16.52
CA GLY A 70 -5.62 -13.25 15.21
C GLY A 70 -6.62 -12.73 14.18
N THR A 71 -7.37 -11.69 14.49
CA THR A 71 -8.32 -11.08 13.56
C THR A 71 -7.58 -10.22 12.55
N VAL A 72 -7.93 -10.37 11.26
CA VAL A 72 -7.37 -9.52 10.19
C VAL A 72 -7.93 -8.11 10.34
N VAL A 73 -7.06 -7.14 10.53
CA VAL A 73 -7.43 -5.72 10.72
C VAL A 73 -7.09 -4.86 9.52
N GLY A 74 -6.26 -5.35 8.62
CA GLY A 74 -5.87 -4.63 7.42
C GLY A 74 -4.89 -5.40 6.57
N THR A 75 -4.39 -4.75 5.52
CA THR A 75 -3.45 -5.34 4.56
C THR A 75 -2.41 -4.30 4.17
N ILE A 76 -1.26 -4.79 3.71
CA ILE A 76 -0.21 -3.94 3.15
C ILE A 76 0.50 -4.65 2.01
N TRP A 77 0.82 -3.90 0.97
CA TRP A 77 1.57 -4.35 -0.20
C TRP A 77 2.86 -3.54 -0.30
N VAL A 78 4.00 -4.22 -0.18
CA VAL A 78 5.34 -3.62 -0.25
C VAL A 78 6.13 -4.30 -1.36
N ALA A 79 6.75 -3.50 -2.22
CA ALA A 79 7.71 -3.99 -3.20
C ALA A 79 9.13 -3.73 -2.69
N LEU A 80 10.01 -4.70 -2.88
CA LEU A 80 11.42 -4.59 -2.52
C LEU A 80 12.25 -4.32 -3.77
N MET A 81 13.22 -3.43 -3.64
CA MET A 81 14.20 -3.12 -4.67
C MET A 81 15.60 -3.38 -4.10
N PRO A 82 15.95 -4.68 -3.91
CA PRO A 82 17.18 -5.04 -3.20
C PRO A 82 18.45 -4.73 -3.98
N ASP A 83 18.34 -4.57 -5.30
CA ASP A 83 19.48 -4.28 -6.17
C ASP A 83 19.82 -2.79 -6.26
N ARG A 84 18.98 -1.92 -5.71
CA ARG A 84 19.31 -0.51 -5.58
C ARG A 84 20.40 -0.32 -4.54
N LYS A 85 21.17 0.74 -4.70
CA LYS A 85 22.28 1.09 -3.78
C LYS A 85 22.05 2.50 -3.24
N PRO A 86 21.58 2.63 -1.98
CA PRO A 86 21.20 1.56 -1.03
C PRO A 86 19.88 0.87 -1.41
N PRO A 87 19.63 -0.34 -0.88
CA PRO A 87 18.38 -1.05 -1.12
C PRO A 87 17.17 -0.25 -0.64
N HIS A 88 16.10 -0.30 -1.44
CA HIS A 88 14.90 0.52 -1.25
C HIS A 88 13.65 -0.36 -1.22
N SER A 89 12.57 0.15 -0.65
CA SER A 89 11.25 -0.46 -0.70
C SER A 89 10.20 0.58 -1.06
N PHE A 90 9.06 0.11 -1.56
CA PHE A 90 7.96 0.97 -1.95
C PHE A 90 6.63 0.38 -1.50
N VAL A 91 5.83 1.17 -0.79
CA VAL A 91 4.48 0.78 -0.35
C VAL A 91 3.51 1.13 -1.47
N TYR A 92 2.94 0.11 -2.11
CA TYR A 92 1.93 0.30 -3.14
C TYR A 92 0.52 0.45 -2.55
N GLY A 93 0.27 -0.14 -1.39
CA GLY A 93 -1.05 -0.05 -0.78
C GLY A 93 -1.03 -0.36 0.71
N LEU A 94 -1.84 0.36 1.43
CA LEU A 94 -2.13 0.17 2.85
C LEU A 94 -3.62 0.33 3.04
N ASP A 95 -4.28 -0.65 3.62
CA ASP A 95 -5.69 -0.58 3.93
C ASP A 95 -5.97 -1.10 5.33
N VAL A 96 -6.82 -0.38 6.05
CA VAL A 96 -7.34 -0.80 7.36
C VAL A 96 -8.82 -1.09 7.19
N ASN A 97 -9.26 -2.26 7.63
CA ASN A 97 -10.67 -2.65 7.53
C ASN A 97 -11.57 -1.58 8.13
N ALA A 98 -12.71 -1.32 7.48
CA ALA A 98 -13.61 -0.20 7.84
C ALA A 98 -14.03 -0.21 9.32
N ASP A 99 -14.31 -1.40 9.87
CA ASP A 99 -14.71 -1.60 11.25
C ASP A 99 -13.53 -1.47 12.25
N GLN A 100 -12.31 -1.40 11.75
CA GLN A 100 -11.08 -1.31 12.55
C GLN A 100 -10.39 0.06 12.46
N ARG A 101 -10.98 1.01 11.75
CA ARG A 101 -10.39 2.35 11.57
C ARG A 101 -10.45 3.18 12.86
N ARG A 102 -9.60 4.20 12.93
CA ARG A 102 -9.47 5.14 14.04
C ARG A 102 -8.99 4.49 15.36
N LYS A 103 -8.35 3.33 15.26
CA LYS A 103 -7.77 2.61 16.41
C LYS A 103 -6.23 2.57 16.38
N GLY A 104 -5.61 3.23 15.40
CA GLY A 104 -4.15 3.25 15.29
C GLY A 104 -3.55 2.07 14.50
N TYR A 105 -4.34 1.25 13.85
CA TYR A 105 -3.84 0.09 13.11
C TYR A 105 -3.00 0.48 11.89
N GLY A 106 -3.34 1.56 11.19
CA GLY A 106 -2.54 2.03 10.06
C GLY A 106 -1.09 2.28 10.46
N GLN A 107 -0.88 2.96 11.58
CA GLN A 107 0.45 3.19 12.12
C GLN A 107 1.14 1.89 12.52
N ALA A 108 0.43 1.01 13.22
CA ALA A 108 0.98 -0.28 13.65
C ALA A 108 1.40 -1.16 12.47
N ILE A 109 0.60 -1.19 11.41
CA ILE A 109 0.91 -1.95 10.18
C ILE A 109 2.15 -1.38 9.51
N MET A 110 2.24 -0.06 9.36
CA MET A 110 3.41 0.59 8.76
C MET A 110 4.67 0.35 9.59
N GLU A 111 4.60 0.48 10.89
CA GLU A 111 5.74 0.23 11.78
C GLU A 111 6.22 -1.23 11.67
N ALA A 112 5.29 -2.17 11.61
CA ALA A 112 5.63 -3.59 11.41
C ALA A 112 6.28 -3.83 10.05
N ALA A 113 5.77 -3.22 8.98
CA ALA A 113 6.34 -3.34 7.64
C ALA A 113 7.73 -2.69 7.56
N MET A 114 7.91 -1.54 8.19
CA MET A 114 9.22 -0.88 8.26
C MET A 114 10.24 -1.77 8.98
N GLN A 115 9.84 -2.44 10.06
CA GLN A 115 10.70 -3.35 10.78
C GLN A 115 11.08 -4.57 9.94
N GLU A 116 10.12 -5.17 9.24
CA GLU A 116 10.39 -6.27 8.31
C GLU A 116 11.39 -5.87 7.23
N CYS A 117 11.27 -4.67 6.69
CA CYS A 117 12.21 -4.15 5.71
C CYS A 117 13.61 -3.95 6.29
N ARG A 118 13.72 -3.41 7.50
CA ARG A 118 15.02 -3.25 8.18
C ARG A 118 15.72 -4.59 8.38
N GLU A 119 14.99 -5.60 8.80
CA GLU A 119 15.52 -6.96 9.01
C GLU A 119 16.01 -7.60 7.72
N ARG A 120 15.49 -7.17 6.58
CA ARG A 120 15.93 -7.61 5.25
C ARG A 120 17.05 -6.77 4.66
N GLY A 121 17.60 -5.82 5.42
CA GLY A 121 18.66 -4.94 4.96
C GLY A 121 18.21 -3.81 4.04
N ILE A 122 16.92 -3.51 3.98
CA ILE A 122 16.37 -2.41 3.20
C ILE A 122 16.62 -1.11 3.96
N ALA A 123 17.17 -0.11 3.26
CA ALA A 123 17.63 1.15 3.88
C ALA A 123 16.59 2.27 3.85
N SER A 124 15.58 2.19 2.97
CA SER A 124 14.58 3.24 2.85
C SER A 124 13.26 2.70 2.33
N MET A 125 12.20 3.46 2.55
CA MET A 125 10.84 3.14 2.12
C MET A 125 10.18 4.38 1.54
N GLY A 126 9.64 4.25 0.34
CA GLY A 126 8.90 5.30 -0.33
C GLY A 126 7.44 4.92 -0.52
N LEU A 127 6.62 5.89 -0.85
CA LEU A 127 5.23 5.71 -1.22
C LEU A 127 4.75 6.94 -1.99
N ASN A 128 3.60 6.78 -2.67
CA ASN A 128 2.87 7.91 -3.23
C ASN A 128 1.58 8.07 -2.44
N VAL A 129 1.19 9.31 -2.20
CA VAL A 129 -0.10 9.63 -1.58
C VAL A 129 -0.78 10.69 -2.43
N PHE A 130 -2.07 10.46 -2.78
CA PHE A 130 -2.84 11.43 -3.54
C PHE A 130 -3.13 12.67 -2.71
N GLY A 131 -3.12 13.83 -3.37
CA GLY A 131 -3.29 15.13 -2.70
C GLY A 131 -4.56 15.28 -1.88
N HIS A 132 -5.64 14.57 -2.25
CA HIS A 132 -6.90 14.60 -1.50
C HIS A 132 -6.90 13.73 -0.24
N ASN A 133 -5.92 12.83 -0.09
CA ASN A 133 -5.87 11.89 1.03
C ASN A 133 -5.10 12.45 2.22
N GLU A 134 -5.73 13.40 2.91
CA GLU A 134 -5.12 14.09 4.06
C GLU A 134 -4.89 13.16 5.26
N THR A 135 -5.78 12.20 5.46
CA THR A 135 -5.67 11.23 6.56
C THR A 135 -4.40 10.39 6.43
N ALA A 136 -4.15 9.86 5.24
CA ALA A 136 -2.93 9.10 4.95
C ALA A 136 -1.69 9.99 5.07
N ARG A 137 -1.75 11.22 4.57
CA ARG A 137 -0.65 12.16 4.65
C ARG A 137 -0.23 12.44 6.10
N ARG A 138 -1.19 12.65 7.00
CA ARG A 138 -0.90 12.86 8.43
C ARG A 138 -0.24 11.63 9.05
N LEU A 139 -0.69 10.43 8.69
CA LEU A 139 -0.08 9.19 9.16
C LEU A 139 1.39 9.11 8.74
N TYR A 140 1.67 9.36 7.48
CA TYR A 140 3.03 9.27 6.94
C TYR A 140 3.94 10.35 7.52
N ASP A 141 3.43 11.56 7.72
CA ASP A 141 4.18 12.63 8.40
C ASP A 141 4.58 12.22 9.83
N ARG A 142 3.65 11.59 10.57
CA ARG A 142 3.95 11.09 11.94
C ARG A 142 5.01 10.00 11.95
N LEU A 143 5.08 9.20 10.89
CA LEU A 143 6.07 8.13 10.76
C LEU A 143 7.43 8.61 10.25
N GLY A 144 7.56 9.88 9.92
CA GLY A 144 8.82 10.47 9.47
C GLY A 144 9.01 10.49 7.95
N PHE A 145 7.98 10.16 7.17
CA PHE A 145 8.06 10.30 5.72
C PHE A 145 8.17 11.77 5.33
N GLN A 146 9.02 12.06 4.37
CA GLN A 146 9.25 13.41 3.86
C GLN A 146 8.89 13.47 2.38
N VAL A 147 8.37 14.62 1.95
CA VAL A 147 8.06 14.84 0.53
C VAL A 147 9.36 14.85 -0.28
N THR A 148 9.41 14.02 -1.31
CA THR A 148 10.54 13.96 -2.25
C THR A 148 10.20 14.58 -3.60
N SER A 149 8.93 14.55 -4.00
CA SER A 149 8.45 15.18 -5.23
C SER A 149 6.98 15.52 -5.11
N THR A 150 6.52 16.46 -5.91
CA THR A 150 5.11 16.87 -5.94
C THR A 150 4.67 17.04 -7.39
N SER A 151 3.55 16.40 -7.75
CA SER A 151 2.90 16.63 -9.04
C SER A 151 1.79 17.65 -8.86
N MET A 152 1.69 18.59 -9.78
CA MET A 152 0.72 19.67 -9.73
C MET A 152 0.04 19.82 -11.08
N LYS A 153 -1.22 20.27 -11.06
CA LYS A 153 -2.00 20.48 -12.27
C LYS A 153 -2.85 21.73 -12.12
N VAL A 154 -3.06 22.44 -13.22
CA VAL A 154 -4.03 23.54 -13.31
C VAL A 154 -4.92 23.29 -14.53
N GLU A 155 -6.22 23.50 -14.37
CA GLU A 155 -7.16 23.50 -15.50
C GLU A 155 -7.12 24.86 -16.19
N LEU A 156 -7.08 24.86 -17.54
CA LEU A 156 -6.98 26.09 -18.34
C LEU A 156 -8.32 26.52 -18.90
#